data_4da392e34e88fef5a1d94dabed3f6755
#
_entry.id   4da392e34e88fef5a1d94dabed3f6755
#
_cell.length_a   1.000
_cell.length_b   1.000
_cell.length_c   1.000
_cell.angle_alpha   90.00
_cell.angle_beta   90.00
_cell.angle_gamma   90.00
#
_symmetry.space_group_name_H-M   'P 1'
#
loop_
_entity.id
_entity.type
_entity.pdbx_description
1 polymer ?
#
loop_
_entity_poly.entity_id
_entity_poly.type
_entity_poly.pdbx_seq_one_letter_code
_entity_poly.pdbx_strand_id
1 'polypeptide(L)'
;MISNKSKNILTIGTDTNGKGGIAILIQSYSKMFKKFNFIASHQEGNLFKKTALSISALLRCCYYCIFKPIRIVHIHTASFTDFYRQSIYVFCAKVFRKKVILHIHGAKFEQFYENHQSFVLFVCHKADVLVTVSNYFIDYLKEQKLNNNIFLLPNVTYKPSVGPIKKNDQKLHLLFIGAIDSRK
;
A
#
# COMPACT_ATOMS: atom_id res chain seq x y z
N MET A 1 -11.97 13.95 12.59
CA MET A 1 -12.78 14.59 11.54
C MET A 1 -12.82 13.68 10.32
N ILE A 2 -13.99 13.15 9.93
CA ILE A 2 -14.10 12.20 8.82
C ILE A 2 -14.19 12.99 7.52
N SER A 3 -13.23 12.81 6.60
CA SER A 3 -13.16 13.58 5.35
C SER A 3 -14.11 13.05 4.27
N ASN A 4 -14.78 13.94 3.56
CA ASN A 4 -15.60 13.62 2.38
C ASN A 4 -14.77 13.61 1.07
N LYS A 5 -13.49 13.98 1.13
CA LYS A 5 -12.65 14.13 -0.07
C LYS A 5 -12.25 12.81 -0.74
N SER A 6 -12.47 11.67 -0.06
CA SER A 6 -12.07 10.35 -0.56
C SER A 6 -12.99 9.75 -1.63
N LYS A 7 -14.17 10.35 -1.90
CA LYS A 7 -15.12 9.80 -2.87
C LYS A 7 -14.56 9.62 -4.29
N ASN A 8 -13.53 10.39 -4.65
CA ASN A 8 -12.88 10.37 -5.97
C ASN A 8 -11.57 9.57 -5.95
N ILE A 9 -11.26 8.88 -4.86
CA ILE A 9 -10.06 8.04 -4.72
C ILE A 9 -10.50 6.58 -4.73
N LEU A 10 -9.79 5.78 -5.52
CA LEU A 10 -9.86 4.32 -5.50
C LEU A 10 -8.58 3.79 -4.87
N THR A 11 -8.69 3.06 -3.78
CA THR A 11 -7.56 2.40 -3.14
C THR A 11 -7.47 0.95 -3.59
N ILE A 12 -6.28 0.48 -3.94
CA ILE A 12 -6.00 -0.89 -4.36
C ILE A 12 -4.87 -1.45 -3.49
N GLY A 13 -5.04 -2.66 -2.98
CA GLY A 13 -4.04 -3.31 -2.15
C GLY A 13 -4.44 -4.70 -1.72
N THR A 14 -3.75 -5.27 -0.75
CA THR A 14 -4.07 -6.59 -0.20
C THR A 14 -5.41 -6.58 0.54
N ASP A 15 -6.04 -7.74 0.65
CA ASP A 15 -7.29 -7.89 1.42
C ASP A 15 -7.10 -7.44 2.88
N THR A 16 -8.04 -6.64 3.37
CA THR A 16 -8.02 -6.09 4.73
C THR A 16 -8.28 -7.14 5.82
N ASN A 17 -8.81 -8.31 5.46
CA ASN A 17 -8.95 -9.45 6.37
C ASN A 17 -7.66 -10.26 6.51
N GLY A 18 -6.63 -9.97 5.71
CA GLY A 18 -5.33 -10.63 5.75
C GLY A 18 -4.49 -10.24 6.98
N LYS A 19 -3.53 -11.09 7.31
CA LYS A 19 -2.52 -10.83 8.35
C LYS A 19 -1.35 -10.07 7.73
N GLY A 20 -1.24 -8.77 7.99
CA GLY A 20 -0.08 -8.01 7.49
C GLY A 20 -0.21 -6.50 7.70
N GLY A 21 0.93 -5.81 7.73
CA GLY A 21 0.98 -4.36 7.99
C GLY A 21 0.18 -3.53 6.99
N ILE A 22 0.22 -3.89 5.70
CA ILE A 22 -0.54 -3.20 4.65
C ILE A 22 -2.05 -3.38 4.84
N ALA A 23 -2.51 -4.59 5.21
CA ALA A 23 -3.92 -4.86 5.47
C ALA A 23 -4.45 -4.00 6.63
N ILE A 24 -3.71 -3.95 7.75
CA ILE A 24 -4.04 -3.13 8.92
C ILE A 24 -4.05 -1.64 8.57
N LEU A 25 -3.10 -1.19 7.77
CA LEU A 25 -3.02 0.21 7.33
C LEU A 25 -4.23 0.60 6.48
N ILE A 26 -4.58 -0.21 5.48
CA ILE A 26 -5.75 0.04 4.62
C ILE A 26 -7.05 0.02 5.45
N GLN A 27 -7.16 -0.91 6.41
CA GLN A 27 -8.28 -0.94 7.35
C GLN A 27 -8.33 0.34 8.20
N SER A 28 -7.18 0.86 8.62
CA SER A 28 -7.12 2.14 9.35
C SER A 28 -7.57 3.30 8.48
N TYR A 29 -7.14 3.35 7.22
CA TYR A 29 -7.62 4.37 6.27
C TYR A 29 -9.13 4.28 6.05
N SER A 30 -9.70 3.08 5.93
CA SER A 30 -11.14 2.92 5.72
C SER A 30 -11.99 3.56 6.81
N LYS A 31 -11.47 3.58 8.06
CA LYS A 31 -12.14 4.20 9.21
C LYS A 31 -12.01 5.73 9.25
N MET A 32 -11.09 6.31 8.47
CA MET A 32 -10.86 7.77 8.42
C MET A 32 -11.75 8.49 7.42
N PHE A 33 -12.41 7.76 6.51
CA PHE A 33 -13.16 8.35 5.43
C PHE A 33 -14.63 7.90 5.46
N LYS A 34 -15.56 8.83 5.21
CA LYS A 34 -17.00 8.52 5.11
C LYS A 34 -17.30 7.58 3.93
N LYS A 35 -16.57 7.69 2.85
CA LYS A 35 -16.67 6.84 1.66
C LYS A 35 -15.29 6.38 1.27
N PHE A 36 -15.06 5.08 1.32
CA PHE A 36 -13.79 4.45 0.99
C PHE A 36 -14.00 3.45 -0.15
N ASN A 37 -13.54 3.80 -1.35
CA ASN A 37 -13.61 2.87 -2.48
C ASN A 37 -12.35 2.01 -2.43
N PHE A 38 -12.52 0.71 -2.28
CA PHE A 38 -11.43 -0.23 -2.13
C PHE A 38 -11.61 -1.46 -3.02
N ILE A 39 -10.49 -1.92 -3.59
CA ILE A 39 -10.39 -3.19 -4.31
C ILE A 39 -9.25 -4.01 -3.69
N ALA A 40 -9.59 -5.19 -3.17
CA ALA A 40 -8.59 -6.17 -2.80
C ALA A 40 -8.00 -6.80 -4.08
N SER A 41 -6.71 -6.60 -4.31
CA SER A 41 -5.97 -7.17 -5.45
C SER A 41 -5.33 -8.52 -5.13
N HIS A 42 -5.23 -8.86 -3.83
CA HIS A 42 -4.61 -10.09 -3.34
C HIS A 42 -5.26 -10.55 -2.05
N GLN A 43 -5.34 -11.87 -1.92
CA GLN A 43 -5.81 -12.59 -0.74
C GLN A 43 -4.98 -13.86 -0.59
N GLU A 44 -4.76 -14.30 0.64
CA GLU A 44 -4.17 -15.62 0.90
C GLU A 44 -5.13 -16.73 0.47
N GLY A 45 -4.58 -17.84 -0.05
CA GLY A 45 -5.39 -18.96 -0.51
C GLY A 45 -4.70 -19.78 -1.59
N ASN A 46 -5.43 -20.72 -2.18
CA ASN A 46 -4.94 -21.53 -3.29
C ASN A 46 -4.79 -20.71 -4.59
N LEU A 47 -4.05 -21.23 -5.56
CA LEU A 47 -3.72 -20.55 -6.80
C LEU A 47 -4.98 -20.12 -7.60
N PHE A 48 -5.98 -21.00 -7.68
CA PHE A 48 -7.23 -20.70 -8.39
C PHE A 48 -7.97 -19.50 -7.81
N LYS A 49 -8.13 -19.45 -6.47
CA LYS A 49 -8.74 -18.30 -5.79
C LYS A 49 -7.96 -17.00 -6.00
N LYS A 50 -6.62 -17.08 -5.94
CA LYS A 50 -5.75 -15.92 -6.20
C LYS A 50 -5.92 -15.37 -7.60
N THR A 51 -5.94 -16.25 -8.62
CA THR A 51 -6.09 -15.85 -10.02
C THR A 51 -7.48 -15.26 -10.28
N ALA A 52 -8.54 -15.91 -9.82
CA ALA A 52 -9.90 -15.43 -9.96
C ALA A 52 -10.09 -14.05 -9.30
N LEU A 53 -9.54 -13.86 -8.10
CA LEU A 53 -9.57 -12.55 -7.43
C LEU A 53 -8.81 -11.48 -8.22
N SER A 54 -7.62 -11.80 -8.76
CA SER A 54 -6.82 -10.85 -9.53
C SER A 54 -7.54 -10.40 -10.80
N ILE A 55 -8.18 -11.31 -11.53
CA ILE A 55 -8.98 -10.99 -12.72
C ILE A 55 -10.19 -10.14 -12.33
N SER A 56 -10.95 -10.55 -11.32
CA SER A 56 -12.09 -9.79 -10.81
C SER A 56 -11.68 -8.39 -10.35
N ALA A 57 -10.57 -8.26 -9.66
CA ALA A 57 -10.04 -6.97 -9.19
C ALA A 57 -9.67 -6.05 -10.37
N LEU A 58 -9.07 -6.60 -11.43
CA LEU A 58 -8.75 -5.83 -12.64
C LEU A 58 -10.02 -5.33 -13.36
N LEU A 59 -11.01 -6.20 -13.55
CA LEU A 59 -12.29 -5.82 -14.15
C LEU A 59 -13.01 -4.74 -13.31
N ARG A 60 -12.99 -4.86 -11.98
CA ARG A 60 -13.51 -3.84 -11.07
C ARG A 60 -12.73 -2.53 -11.17
N CYS A 61 -11.41 -2.59 -11.29
CA CYS A 61 -10.58 -1.39 -11.50
C CYS A 61 -10.99 -0.66 -12.78
N CYS A 62 -11.12 -1.37 -13.91
CA CYS A 62 -11.61 -0.81 -15.17
C CYS A 62 -13.01 -0.19 -14.98
N TYR A 63 -13.95 -0.92 -14.36
CA TYR A 63 -15.29 -0.41 -14.10
C TYR A 63 -15.28 0.89 -13.28
N TYR A 64 -14.48 0.95 -12.19
CA TYR A 64 -14.36 2.16 -11.39
C TYR A 64 -13.74 3.31 -12.18
N CYS A 65 -12.74 3.04 -13.00
CA CYS A 65 -12.10 4.06 -13.81
C CYS A 65 -13.02 4.62 -14.92
N ILE A 66 -13.93 3.83 -15.44
CA ILE A 66 -14.85 4.26 -16.53
C ILE A 66 -16.11 4.91 -15.96
N PHE A 67 -16.79 4.22 -15.02
CA PHE A 67 -18.17 4.54 -14.62
C PHE A 67 -18.29 5.29 -13.30
N LYS A 68 -17.21 5.42 -12.53
CA LYS A 68 -17.24 6.13 -11.25
C LYS A 68 -16.43 7.44 -11.33
N PRO A 69 -16.74 8.45 -10.53
CA PRO A 69 -16.03 9.73 -10.55
C PRO A 69 -14.63 9.63 -9.92
N ILE A 70 -13.90 8.55 -10.21
CA ILE A 70 -12.54 8.34 -9.72
C ILE A 70 -11.59 9.26 -10.51
N ARG A 71 -10.76 9.99 -9.79
CA ARG A 71 -9.69 10.84 -10.31
C ARG A 71 -8.31 10.32 -9.95
N ILE A 72 -8.20 9.66 -8.81
CA ILE A 72 -6.95 9.17 -8.23
C ILE A 72 -7.08 7.70 -7.94
N VAL A 73 -6.07 6.93 -8.34
CA VAL A 73 -5.90 5.52 -7.95
C VAL A 73 -4.70 5.43 -7.03
N HIS A 74 -4.94 5.05 -5.76
CA HIS A 74 -3.92 4.88 -4.72
C HIS A 74 -3.62 3.41 -4.57
N ILE A 75 -2.43 3.00 -5.00
CA ILE A 75 -2.01 1.60 -5.09
C ILE A 75 -0.97 1.33 -4.01
N HIS A 76 -1.26 0.39 -3.12
CA HIS A 76 -0.34 -0.10 -2.11
C HIS A 76 0.45 -1.29 -2.66
N THR A 77 1.76 -1.24 -2.57
CA THR A 77 2.64 -2.30 -3.05
C THR A 77 3.77 -2.60 -2.06
N ALA A 78 4.19 -3.84 -2.05
CA ALA A 78 5.43 -4.28 -1.43
C ALA A 78 6.50 -4.55 -2.52
N SER A 79 7.31 -5.59 -2.36
CA SER A 79 8.39 -5.96 -3.27
C SER A 79 8.05 -7.26 -4.03
N PHE A 80 8.87 -7.63 -5.01
CA PHE A 80 8.80 -8.88 -5.77
C PHE A 80 7.44 -9.10 -6.46
N THR A 81 6.84 -10.28 -6.29
CA THR A 81 5.58 -10.67 -6.93
C THR A 81 4.45 -9.67 -6.69
N ASP A 82 4.42 -9.01 -5.53
CA ASP A 82 3.42 -8.01 -5.23
C ASP A 82 3.60 -6.77 -6.12
N PHE A 83 4.84 -6.30 -6.30
CA PHE A 83 5.11 -5.15 -7.16
C PHE A 83 4.68 -5.41 -8.61
N TYR A 84 4.99 -6.59 -9.17
CA TYR A 84 4.54 -6.99 -10.52
C TYR A 84 3.02 -6.97 -10.65
N ARG A 85 2.33 -7.54 -9.67
CA ARG A 85 0.87 -7.56 -9.66
C ARG A 85 0.27 -6.15 -9.57
N GLN A 86 0.83 -5.30 -8.70
CA GLN A 86 0.32 -3.94 -8.53
C GLN A 86 0.65 -3.03 -9.72
N SER A 87 1.72 -3.29 -10.46
CA SER A 87 2.06 -2.54 -11.67
C SER A 87 0.98 -2.63 -12.75
N ILE A 88 0.24 -3.74 -12.83
CA ILE A 88 -0.89 -3.89 -13.76
C ILE A 88 -1.95 -2.81 -13.51
N TYR A 89 -2.23 -2.49 -12.25
CA TYR A 89 -3.19 -1.44 -11.90
C TYR A 89 -2.64 -0.04 -12.16
N VAL A 90 -1.32 0.16 -12.05
CA VAL A 90 -0.68 1.42 -12.48
C VAL A 90 -0.97 1.67 -13.96
N PHE A 91 -0.69 0.68 -14.82
CA PHE A 91 -0.95 0.79 -16.26
C PHE A 91 -2.43 0.94 -16.58
N CYS A 92 -3.29 0.14 -15.95
CA CYS A 92 -4.74 0.25 -16.09
C CYS A 92 -5.21 1.69 -15.77
N ALA A 93 -4.83 2.24 -14.64
CA ALA A 93 -5.19 3.60 -14.25
C ALA A 93 -4.68 4.65 -15.25
N LYS A 94 -3.45 4.51 -15.76
CA LYS A 94 -2.87 5.42 -16.76
C LYS A 94 -3.58 5.35 -18.12
N VAL A 95 -4.00 4.16 -18.57
CA VAL A 95 -4.83 4.02 -19.78
C VAL A 95 -6.12 4.84 -19.67
N PHE A 96 -6.74 4.86 -18.49
CA PHE A 96 -7.94 5.67 -18.23
C PHE A 96 -7.62 7.09 -17.77
N ARG A 97 -6.39 7.58 -17.98
CA ARG A 97 -5.93 8.95 -17.64
C ARG A 97 -6.17 9.34 -16.19
N LYS A 98 -6.12 8.38 -15.26
CA LYS A 98 -6.22 8.66 -13.82
C LYS A 98 -4.87 9.06 -13.24
N LYS A 99 -4.88 9.87 -12.19
CA LYS A 99 -3.68 10.13 -11.38
C LYS A 99 -3.36 8.90 -10.53
N VAL A 100 -2.10 8.53 -10.47
CA VAL A 100 -1.64 7.34 -9.76
C VAL A 100 -0.74 7.74 -8.60
N ILE A 101 -1.10 7.30 -7.40
CA ILE A 101 -0.25 7.30 -6.22
C ILE A 101 0.22 5.87 -6.01
N LEU A 102 1.52 5.63 -6.08
CA LEU A 102 2.13 4.33 -5.80
C LEU A 102 2.77 4.38 -4.41
N HIS A 103 2.20 3.64 -3.46
CA HIS A 103 2.63 3.61 -2.07
C HIS A 103 3.45 2.36 -1.78
N ILE A 104 4.75 2.55 -1.57
CA ILE A 104 5.73 1.48 -1.43
C ILE A 104 5.96 1.17 0.05
N HIS A 105 5.74 -0.10 0.44
CA HIS A 105 5.83 -0.60 1.81
C HIS A 105 6.91 -1.66 2.04
N GLY A 106 7.70 -1.99 1.05
CA GLY A 106 8.55 -3.17 1.09
C GLY A 106 9.86 -2.97 1.86
N ALA A 107 10.06 -3.68 2.97
CA ALA A 107 11.36 -3.75 3.65
C ALA A 107 12.50 -4.33 2.78
N LYS A 108 12.16 -5.08 1.73
CA LYS A 108 13.11 -5.66 0.76
C LYS A 108 13.04 -4.98 -0.61
N PHE A 109 12.56 -3.74 -0.66
CA PHE A 109 12.39 -3.02 -1.91
C PHE A 109 13.75 -2.72 -2.59
N GLU A 110 14.78 -2.41 -1.81
CA GLU A 110 16.13 -2.17 -2.31
C GLU A 110 16.67 -3.41 -3.02
N GLN A 111 16.66 -4.57 -2.35
CA GLN A 111 17.06 -5.83 -2.94
C GLN A 111 16.25 -6.19 -4.20
N PHE A 112 14.97 -5.88 -4.21
CA PHE A 112 14.13 -6.08 -5.39
C PHE A 112 14.53 -5.13 -6.52
N TYR A 113 14.75 -3.86 -6.20
CA TYR A 113 15.18 -2.86 -7.18
C TYR A 113 16.52 -3.21 -7.82
N GLU A 114 17.53 -3.61 -7.04
CA GLU A 114 18.84 -4.00 -7.54
C GLU A 114 18.76 -5.07 -8.65
N ASN A 115 17.84 -6.02 -8.52
CA ASN A 115 17.66 -7.10 -9.48
C ASN A 115 16.70 -6.76 -10.64
N HIS A 116 15.93 -5.66 -10.55
CA HIS A 116 14.85 -5.36 -11.51
C HIS A 116 14.77 -3.87 -11.86
N GLN A 117 15.92 -3.18 -11.92
CA GLN A 117 16.01 -1.71 -12.04
C GLN A 117 15.16 -1.14 -13.17
N SER A 118 15.34 -1.62 -14.39
CA SER A 118 14.64 -1.07 -15.57
C SER A 118 13.11 -1.17 -15.44
N PHE A 119 12.61 -2.28 -14.93
CA PHE A 119 11.17 -2.47 -14.74
C PHE A 119 10.63 -1.58 -13.63
N VAL A 120 11.32 -1.51 -12.49
CA VAL A 120 10.90 -0.69 -11.35
C VAL A 120 10.92 0.79 -11.72
N LEU A 121 12.01 1.26 -12.37
CA LEU A 121 12.10 2.63 -12.90
C LEU A 121 10.92 2.94 -13.82
N PHE A 122 10.65 2.06 -14.78
CA PHE A 122 9.55 2.26 -15.72
C PHE A 122 8.19 2.39 -15.02
N VAL A 123 7.89 1.53 -14.06
CA VAL A 123 6.62 1.59 -13.30
C VAL A 123 6.56 2.84 -12.41
N CYS A 124 7.63 3.15 -11.68
CA CYS A 124 7.70 4.30 -10.81
C CYS A 124 7.58 5.64 -11.56
N HIS A 125 8.15 5.75 -12.76
CA HIS A 125 8.01 6.92 -13.62
C HIS A 125 6.59 7.07 -14.21
N LYS A 126 5.81 5.99 -14.32
CA LYS A 126 4.40 6.08 -14.71
C LYS A 126 3.49 6.57 -13.59
N ALA A 127 3.87 6.40 -12.34
CA ALA A 127 3.14 6.98 -11.21
C ALA A 127 3.29 8.51 -11.19
N ASP A 128 2.23 9.22 -10.84
CA ASP A 128 2.29 10.69 -10.68
C ASP A 128 2.95 11.07 -9.35
N VAL A 129 2.84 10.19 -8.35
CA VAL A 129 3.40 10.38 -7.01
C VAL A 129 3.86 9.03 -6.46
N LEU A 130 5.04 8.99 -5.87
CA LEU A 130 5.44 7.92 -4.97
C LEU A 130 5.19 8.32 -3.53
N VAL A 131 4.73 7.37 -2.73
CA VAL A 131 4.56 7.53 -1.29
C VAL A 131 5.34 6.43 -0.60
N THR A 132 5.99 6.78 0.50
CA THR A 132 6.74 5.83 1.33
C THR A 132 6.52 6.10 2.81
N VAL A 133 6.91 5.14 3.66
CA VAL A 133 6.57 5.14 5.09
C VAL A 133 7.68 5.68 6.00
N SER A 134 8.88 5.93 5.47
CA SER A 134 10.03 6.42 6.24
C SER A 134 10.88 7.42 5.47
N ASN A 135 11.57 8.30 6.20
CA ASN A 135 12.51 9.26 5.60
C ASN A 135 13.66 8.56 4.89
N TYR A 136 14.18 7.48 5.45
CA TYR A 136 15.23 6.68 4.83
C TYR A 136 14.83 6.26 3.39
N PHE A 137 13.60 5.80 3.21
CA PHE A 137 13.12 5.44 1.87
C PHE A 137 12.91 6.63 0.95
N ILE A 138 12.59 7.81 1.45
CA ILE A 138 12.54 9.02 0.61
C ILE A 138 13.89 9.29 -0.01
N ASP A 139 14.94 9.28 0.81
CA ASP A 139 16.30 9.57 0.38
C ASP A 139 16.77 8.53 -0.64
N TYR A 140 16.57 7.25 -0.35
CA TYR A 140 16.86 6.15 -1.27
C TYR A 140 16.14 6.31 -2.63
N LEU A 141 14.82 6.52 -2.63
CA LEU A 141 14.04 6.65 -3.87
C LEU A 141 14.47 7.87 -4.71
N LYS A 142 14.88 8.97 -4.05
CA LYS A 142 15.43 10.16 -4.71
C LYS A 142 16.81 9.89 -5.31
N GLU A 143 17.68 9.25 -4.57
CA GLU A 143 19.01 8.86 -5.02
C GLU A 143 18.95 7.98 -6.28
N GLN A 144 18.05 7.02 -6.29
CA GLN A 144 17.78 6.15 -7.43
C GLN A 144 16.95 6.82 -8.54
N LYS A 145 16.57 8.10 -8.39
CA LYS A 145 15.77 8.89 -9.36
C LYS A 145 14.47 8.20 -9.79
N LEU A 146 13.82 7.48 -8.87
CA LEU A 146 12.63 6.69 -9.16
C LEU A 146 11.41 7.54 -9.52
N ASN A 147 11.30 8.76 -9.00
CA ASN A 147 10.27 9.74 -9.35
C ASN A 147 10.67 11.13 -8.85
N ASN A 148 10.11 12.18 -9.46
CA ASN A 148 10.33 13.55 -9.01
C ASN A 148 9.41 13.96 -7.85
N ASN A 149 8.30 13.28 -7.67
CA ASN A 149 7.28 13.57 -6.65
C ASN A 149 7.23 12.44 -5.63
N ILE A 150 7.97 12.57 -4.53
CA ILE A 150 8.06 11.56 -3.48
C ILE A 150 7.63 12.18 -2.15
N PHE A 151 6.68 11.54 -1.45
CA PHE A 151 6.12 12.02 -0.19
C PHE A 151 6.22 10.97 0.92
N LEU A 152 6.42 11.47 2.14
CA LEU A 152 6.32 10.66 3.35
C LEU A 152 4.85 10.55 3.78
N LEU A 153 4.39 9.32 4.01
CA LEU A 153 3.14 9.04 4.69
C LEU A 153 3.37 7.89 5.69
N PRO A 154 3.73 8.20 6.93
CA PRO A 154 3.96 7.19 7.95
C PRO A 154 2.73 6.34 8.19
N ASN A 155 2.94 5.10 8.62
CA ASN A 155 1.86 4.20 8.98
C ASN A 155 1.03 4.80 10.12
N VAL A 156 -0.28 4.87 9.92
CA VAL A 156 -1.21 5.41 10.90
C VAL A 156 -1.65 4.29 11.82
N THR A 157 -1.53 4.55 13.13
CA THR A 157 -2.07 3.67 14.16
C THR A 157 -3.13 4.39 14.98
N TYR A 158 -4.13 3.66 15.44
CA TYR A 158 -5.09 4.22 16.39
C TYR A 158 -4.46 4.34 17.76
N LYS A 159 -4.65 5.48 18.40
CA LYS A 159 -4.32 5.64 19.82
C LYS A 159 -5.25 4.71 20.61
N PRO A 160 -4.72 3.81 21.46
CA PRO A 160 -5.57 2.97 22.30
C PRO A 160 -6.42 3.83 23.24
N SER A 161 -7.65 3.41 23.48
CA SER A 161 -8.57 4.06 24.41
C SER A 161 -8.15 3.90 25.87
N VAL A 162 -7.25 2.96 26.14
CA VAL A 162 -6.73 2.66 27.47
C VAL A 162 -5.37 3.31 27.63
N GLY A 163 -5.18 4.11 28.68
CA GLY A 163 -3.90 4.70 29.01
C GLY A 163 -2.86 3.64 29.44
N PRO A 164 -1.57 4.00 29.46
CA PRO A 164 -0.54 3.07 29.89
C PRO A 164 -0.76 2.65 31.34
N ILE A 165 -0.71 1.34 31.58
CA ILE A 165 -0.72 0.80 32.96
C ILE A 165 0.65 1.13 33.57
N LYS A 166 0.67 2.03 34.57
CA LYS A 166 1.88 2.28 35.33
C LYS A 166 2.16 1.08 36.25
N LYS A 167 3.19 0.32 35.96
CA LYS A 167 3.71 -0.68 36.90
C LYS A 167 4.63 0.01 37.86
N ASN A 168 4.37 -0.19 39.13
CA ASN A 168 5.10 0.42 40.26
C ASN A 168 6.20 -0.52 40.81
N ASP A 169 6.88 -1.23 39.89
CA ASP A 169 8.00 -2.09 40.23
C ASP A 169 9.31 -1.56 39.61
N GLN A 170 10.43 -1.78 40.29
CA GLN A 170 11.77 -1.37 39.85
C GLN A 170 12.38 -2.33 38.81
N LYS A 171 11.60 -3.27 38.28
CA LYS A 171 12.09 -4.27 37.32
C LYS A 171 11.99 -3.75 35.89
N LEU A 172 13.02 -4.01 35.11
CA LEU A 172 12.98 -3.79 33.66
C LEU A 172 12.04 -4.80 33.00
N HIS A 173 10.97 -4.30 32.34
CA HIS A 173 10.03 -5.12 31.59
C HIS A 173 10.29 -4.94 30.11
N LEU A 174 10.72 -6.01 29.44
CA LEU A 174 10.89 -6.04 27.99
C LEU A 174 9.70 -6.76 27.37
N LEU A 175 9.03 -6.09 26.42
CA LEU A 175 7.92 -6.66 25.66
C LEU A 175 8.33 -6.74 24.18
N PHE A 176 8.37 -7.94 23.63
CA PHE A 176 8.48 -8.17 22.20
C PHE A 176 7.11 -8.49 21.61
N ILE A 177 6.69 -7.71 20.61
CA ILE A 177 5.45 -7.95 19.86
C ILE A 177 5.81 -8.15 18.40
N GLY A 178 5.65 -9.37 17.91
CA GLY A 178 5.93 -9.70 16.52
C GLY A 178 5.89 -11.19 16.24
N ALA A 179 5.82 -11.55 14.96
CA ALA A 179 6.02 -12.93 14.55
C ALA A 179 7.52 -13.29 14.64
N ILE A 180 7.83 -14.45 15.18
CA ILE A 180 9.17 -15.02 15.15
C ILE A 180 9.22 -15.90 13.89
N ASP A 181 9.90 -15.43 12.85
CA ASP A 181 10.14 -16.19 11.64
C ASP A 181 11.56 -15.93 11.09
N SER A 182 12.00 -16.72 10.13
CA SER A 182 13.33 -16.65 9.54
C SER A 182 13.64 -15.33 8.79
N ARG A 183 12.71 -14.40 8.72
CA ARG A 183 12.86 -13.09 8.06
C ARG A 183 13.21 -11.96 9.03
N LYS A 184 13.28 -12.25 10.34
CA LYS A 184 13.58 -11.26 11.39
C LYS A 184 14.80 -11.66 12.19
#